data_a0d19acb9c418d4250fac1ab5e355026
#
_entry.id   a0d19acb9c418d4250fac1ab5e355026
#
_cell.length_a   1.000
_cell.length_b   1.000
_cell.length_c   1.000
_cell.angle_alpha   90.00
_cell.angle_beta   90.00
_cell.angle_gamma   90.00
#
_symmetry.space_group_name_H-M   'P 1'
#
loop_
_entity.id
_entity.type
_entity.pdbx_description
1 polymer ?
#
loop_
_entity_poly.entity_id
_entity_poly.type
_entity_poly.pdbx_seq_one_letter_code
_entity_poly.pdbx_strand_id
1 'polypeptide(L)'
;MREIKKHVRFYIEKRSAWKDQSPLRPRNVVMLFNYNGNRLCTLTGMKVAQCDWDDKKQRVKLNVKRANEVNTYLNGIETKVNNIYFSSIANGIIPDNNHILKEMSRDKQMEKPVFLIEWKKYLAVQKNKVKTTSHEALTHSFEHFERFAKGKRIDFDDMKPELVSEYATYLQKLGHVDNTIHKHIKRMRAFMTYAKKAELHNNDRYRDFNVSEKVGRIIFLEWEEVKMLLDYKPENEMEQNVLSNFLFGCLTALRYSDFHDLKRSQIFSVKFPDIPEAYQGISLRQLKTDKMNIVPLLPEALAIIERHKNEQNDYALPRLCNQTINRVIKDIAKKAGITRNVAVDSFKGGKRITEYRPKYLELSCHVSRKTFISVAAAKGIPIHIVADIAGHNVKTCMKFYTGVANKEKFTQVMKEMKFTETKNKQINDETEEQLVET
;
A
#
# COMPACT_ATOMS: atom_id res chain seq x y z
N MET A 1 -19.34 50.12 -39.03
CA MET A 1 -18.65 48.86 -38.62
C MET A 1 -18.96 47.80 -39.67
N ARG A 2 -17.95 47.21 -40.33
CA ARG A 2 -18.18 46.05 -41.23
C ARG A 2 -18.53 44.84 -40.33
N GLU A 3 -19.73 44.25 -40.56
CA GLU A 3 -20.16 43.01 -39.91
C GLU A 3 -19.11 41.92 -40.16
N ILE A 4 -18.55 41.35 -39.07
CA ILE A 4 -17.67 40.19 -39.15
C ILE A 4 -18.52 39.02 -39.61
N LYS A 5 -18.36 38.57 -40.87
CA LYS A 5 -19.09 37.43 -41.43
C LYS A 5 -18.81 36.20 -40.53
N LYS A 6 -19.89 35.62 -39.98
CA LYS A 6 -19.80 34.34 -39.27
C LYS A 6 -19.24 33.26 -40.19
N HIS A 7 -18.09 32.68 -39.84
CA HIS A 7 -17.48 31.60 -40.63
C HIS A 7 -18.22 30.26 -40.44
N VAL A 8 -18.79 30.02 -39.24
CA VAL A 8 -19.55 28.79 -38.93
C VAL A 8 -21.07 29.05 -39.00
N ARG A 9 -21.77 28.19 -39.68
CA ARG A 9 -23.24 28.23 -39.80
C ARG A 9 -23.85 26.87 -39.54
N PHE A 10 -25.07 26.86 -38.99
CA PHE A 10 -25.83 25.63 -38.79
C PHE A 10 -27.17 25.72 -39.52
N TYR A 11 -27.59 24.58 -40.08
CA TYR A 11 -28.90 24.48 -40.71
C TYR A 11 -29.46 23.07 -40.57
N ILE A 12 -30.78 22.93 -40.71
CA ILE A 12 -31.47 21.64 -40.77
C ILE A 12 -31.31 21.05 -42.17
N GLU A 13 -30.88 19.78 -42.23
CA GLU A 13 -30.72 19.06 -43.51
C GLU A 13 -32.05 19.01 -44.29
N LYS A 14 -32.06 19.48 -45.57
CA LYS A 14 -33.20 19.44 -46.49
C LYS A 14 -32.82 18.59 -47.70
N ARG A 15 -33.53 17.48 -47.93
CA ARG A 15 -33.37 16.65 -49.12
C ARG A 15 -34.69 16.61 -49.88
N SER A 16 -34.72 17.08 -51.12
CA SER A 16 -35.89 17.07 -52.01
C SER A 16 -36.41 15.65 -52.27
N ALA A 17 -35.53 14.64 -52.19
CA ALA A 17 -35.89 13.24 -52.42
C ALA A 17 -36.64 12.57 -51.26
N TRP A 18 -36.84 13.25 -50.13
CA TRP A 18 -37.55 12.65 -49.00
C TRP A 18 -39.05 12.63 -49.23
N LYS A 19 -39.67 11.43 -49.12
CA LYS A 19 -41.10 11.24 -49.25
C LYS A 19 -41.91 11.96 -48.15
N ASP A 20 -41.37 12.10 -46.99
CA ASP A 20 -41.99 12.77 -45.84
C ASP A 20 -41.34 14.14 -45.60
N GLN A 21 -42.08 15.20 -45.91
CA GLN A 21 -41.71 16.61 -45.74
C GLN A 21 -42.27 17.23 -44.45
N SER A 22 -42.80 16.42 -43.51
CA SER A 22 -43.38 16.91 -42.27
C SER A 22 -42.37 17.78 -41.47
N PRO A 23 -42.78 19.01 -41.06
CA PRO A 23 -41.94 19.90 -40.24
C PRO A 23 -41.72 19.40 -38.82
N LEU A 24 -42.48 18.40 -38.36
CA LEU A 24 -42.37 17.79 -37.03
C LEU A 24 -41.31 16.70 -36.99
N ARG A 25 -40.85 16.18 -38.14
CA ARG A 25 -39.87 15.11 -38.19
C ARG A 25 -38.49 15.62 -37.85
N PRO A 26 -37.79 15.02 -36.85
CA PRO A 26 -36.40 15.37 -36.50
C PRO A 26 -35.45 15.05 -37.66
N ARG A 27 -34.66 16.05 -38.06
CA ARG A 27 -33.65 15.97 -39.13
C ARG A 27 -32.29 16.34 -38.59
N ASN A 28 -31.24 15.91 -39.29
CA ASN A 28 -29.88 16.22 -38.89
C ASN A 28 -29.62 17.72 -38.93
N VAL A 29 -28.92 18.20 -37.90
CA VAL A 29 -28.32 19.53 -37.93
C VAL A 29 -26.93 19.42 -38.57
N VAL A 30 -26.72 20.23 -39.57
CA VAL A 30 -25.52 20.28 -40.40
C VAL A 30 -24.71 21.51 -40.01
N MET A 31 -23.41 21.36 -39.81
CA MET A 31 -22.46 22.46 -39.69
C MET A 31 -21.85 22.78 -41.06
N LEU A 32 -21.80 24.05 -41.40
CA LEU A 32 -21.10 24.59 -42.54
C LEU A 32 -20.04 25.56 -42.06
N PHE A 33 -18.78 25.29 -42.39
CA PHE A 33 -17.67 26.17 -42.10
C PHE A 33 -17.00 26.65 -43.40
N ASN A 34 -17.02 27.95 -43.67
CA ASN A 34 -16.39 28.57 -44.82
C ASN A 34 -15.13 29.31 -44.39
N TYR A 35 -13.98 28.99 -44.97
CA TYR A 35 -12.70 29.59 -44.65
C TYR A 35 -11.74 29.54 -45.84
N ASN A 36 -10.97 30.57 -46.08
CA ASN A 36 -9.94 30.66 -47.12
C ASN A 36 -10.37 30.05 -48.50
N GLY A 37 -11.59 30.30 -48.95
CA GLY A 37 -12.14 29.70 -50.19
C GLY A 37 -12.58 28.25 -50.08
N ASN A 38 -12.32 27.57 -48.97
CA ASN A 38 -12.75 26.19 -48.68
C ASN A 38 -14.13 26.16 -48.01
N ARG A 39 -14.83 25.05 -48.20
CA ARG A 39 -16.13 24.78 -47.59
C ARG A 39 -16.13 23.41 -46.96
N LEU A 40 -16.23 23.37 -45.59
CA LEU A 40 -16.43 22.15 -44.85
C LEU A 40 -17.90 22.01 -44.48
N CYS A 41 -18.49 20.86 -44.83
CA CYS A 41 -19.86 20.50 -44.48
C CYS A 41 -19.87 19.17 -43.75
N THR A 42 -20.37 19.13 -42.50
CA THR A 42 -20.40 17.92 -41.68
C THR A 42 -21.63 17.87 -40.78
N LEU A 43 -22.04 16.65 -40.43
CA LEU A 43 -23.16 16.43 -39.51
C LEU A 43 -22.69 16.69 -38.06
N THR A 44 -23.55 17.37 -37.28
CA THR A 44 -23.27 17.63 -35.86
C THR A 44 -23.60 16.45 -34.95
N GLY A 45 -24.28 15.41 -35.44
CA GLY A 45 -24.83 14.32 -34.64
C GLY A 45 -26.15 14.64 -33.96
N MET A 46 -26.61 15.90 -33.99
CA MET A 46 -27.89 16.31 -33.40
C MET A 46 -29.00 16.22 -34.44
N LYS A 47 -30.22 15.88 -33.97
CA LYS A 47 -31.44 15.87 -34.78
C LYS A 47 -32.49 16.80 -34.16
N VAL A 48 -33.05 17.71 -34.95
CA VAL A 48 -34.04 18.71 -34.52
C VAL A 48 -35.16 18.78 -35.57
N ALA A 49 -36.41 18.97 -35.13
CA ALA A 49 -37.51 19.19 -36.03
C ALA A 49 -37.45 20.61 -36.63
N GLN A 50 -37.92 20.76 -37.90
CA GLN A 50 -37.85 22.06 -38.57
C GLN A 50 -38.71 23.12 -37.87
N CYS A 51 -39.85 22.74 -37.26
CA CYS A 51 -40.70 23.65 -36.49
C CYS A 51 -40.01 24.19 -35.22
N ASP A 52 -39.04 23.44 -34.65
CA ASP A 52 -38.31 23.77 -33.43
C ASP A 52 -37.06 24.59 -33.71
N TRP A 53 -36.70 24.80 -34.96
CA TRP A 53 -35.50 25.50 -35.40
C TRP A 53 -35.75 26.97 -35.73
N ASP A 54 -34.83 27.82 -35.32
CA ASP A 54 -34.80 29.25 -35.72
C ASP A 54 -33.71 29.42 -36.79
N ASP A 55 -34.13 29.58 -38.06
CA ASP A 55 -33.22 29.72 -39.19
C ASP A 55 -32.39 31.02 -39.14
N LYS A 56 -32.89 32.10 -38.48
CA LYS A 56 -32.14 33.36 -38.31
C LYS A 56 -31.06 33.23 -37.26
N LYS A 57 -31.37 32.64 -36.12
CA LYS A 57 -30.42 32.42 -35.01
C LYS A 57 -29.54 31.18 -35.24
N GLN A 58 -29.98 30.29 -36.14
CA GLN A 58 -29.33 28.99 -36.40
C GLN A 58 -29.21 28.13 -35.11
N ARG A 59 -30.26 28.14 -34.32
CA ARG A 59 -30.34 27.48 -33.01
C ARG A 59 -31.77 26.95 -32.79
N VAL A 60 -31.87 26.04 -31.81
CA VAL A 60 -33.20 25.55 -31.37
C VAL A 60 -33.91 26.66 -30.61
N LYS A 61 -35.21 26.84 -30.85
CA LYS A 61 -36.07 27.81 -30.17
C LYS A 61 -36.11 27.54 -28.68
N LEU A 62 -36.00 28.58 -27.83
CA LEU A 62 -35.85 28.44 -26.38
C LEU A 62 -37.05 27.81 -25.66
N ASN A 63 -38.23 27.83 -26.29
CA ASN A 63 -39.46 27.18 -25.76
C ASN A 63 -39.49 25.65 -25.98
N VAL A 64 -38.48 25.07 -26.64
CA VAL A 64 -38.36 23.63 -26.86
C VAL A 64 -37.65 22.97 -25.71
N LYS A 65 -38.17 21.82 -25.25
CA LYS A 65 -37.53 21.02 -24.21
C LYS A 65 -36.09 20.65 -24.59
N ARG A 66 -35.13 20.89 -23.71
CA ARG A 66 -33.68 20.67 -23.90
C ARG A 66 -33.04 21.64 -24.93
N ALA A 67 -33.68 22.74 -25.32
CA ALA A 67 -33.11 23.72 -26.24
C ALA A 67 -31.73 24.24 -25.75
N ASN A 68 -31.58 24.52 -24.44
CA ASN A 68 -30.35 25.03 -23.88
C ASN A 68 -29.17 24.01 -24.00
N GLU A 69 -29.46 22.72 -23.82
CA GLU A 69 -28.43 21.67 -23.96
C GLU A 69 -27.93 21.57 -25.40
N VAL A 70 -28.87 21.55 -26.36
CA VAL A 70 -28.56 21.46 -27.79
C VAL A 70 -27.82 22.73 -28.25
N ASN A 71 -28.29 23.90 -27.85
CA ASN A 71 -27.65 25.16 -28.22
C ASN A 71 -26.26 25.32 -27.63
N THR A 72 -26.05 24.88 -26.38
CA THR A 72 -24.71 24.83 -25.73
C THR A 72 -23.78 23.90 -26.50
N TYR A 73 -24.27 22.72 -26.91
CA TYR A 73 -23.48 21.79 -27.72
C TYR A 73 -23.08 22.37 -29.07
N LEU A 74 -24.02 23.04 -29.80
CA LEU A 74 -23.73 23.69 -31.08
C LEU A 74 -22.71 24.85 -30.89
N ASN A 75 -22.81 25.63 -29.81
CA ASN A 75 -21.84 26.66 -29.48
C ASN A 75 -20.46 26.06 -29.22
N GLY A 76 -20.39 24.89 -28.54
CA GLY A 76 -19.14 24.14 -28.32
C GLY A 76 -18.48 23.72 -29.64
N ILE A 77 -19.27 23.22 -30.62
CA ILE A 77 -18.76 22.88 -31.95
C ILE A 77 -18.21 24.12 -32.67
N GLU A 78 -18.96 25.23 -32.63
CA GLU A 78 -18.56 26.50 -33.26
C GLU A 78 -17.23 27.00 -32.70
N THR A 79 -17.10 27.02 -31.36
CA THR A 79 -15.87 27.42 -30.66
C THR A 79 -14.71 26.51 -31.02
N LYS A 80 -14.95 25.18 -31.05
CA LYS A 80 -13.92 24.17 -31.34
C LYS A 80 -13.35 24.34 -32.76
N VAL A 81 -14.21 24.46 -33.77
CA VAL A 81 -13.78 24.61 -35.16
C VAL A 81 -12.99 25.91 -35.36
N ASN A 82 -13.45 27.00 -34.77
CA ASN A 82 -12.73 28.27 -34.79
C ASN A 82 -11.35 28.17 -34.10
N ASN A 83 -11.29 27.54 -32.95
CA ASN A 83 -10.01 27.36 -32.24
C ASN A 83 -9.02 26.51 -33.04
N ILE A 84 -9.48 25.42 -33.68
CA ILE A 84 -8.65 24.59 -34.55
C ILE A 84 -8.12 25.43 -35.73
N TYR A 85 -8.97 26.19 -36.36
CA TYR A 85 -8.59 27.03 -37.50
C TYR A 85 -7.55 28.07 -37.10
N PHE A 86 -7.84 28.87 -36.07
CA PHE A 86 -6.94 29.94 -35.62
C PHE A 86 -5.61 29.42 -35.04
N SER A 87 -5.63 28.31 -34.32
CA SER A 87 -4.40 27.68 -33.82
C SER A 87 -3.52 27.11 -34.93
N SER A 88 -4.14 26.53 -35.99
CA SER A 88 -3.40 26.08 -37.17
C SER A 88 -2.70 27.22 -37.88
N ILE A 89 -3.42 28.33 -38.12
CA ILE A 89 -2.86 29.54 -38.76
C ILE A 89 -1.71 30.11 -37.87
N ALA A 90 -1.90 30.20 -36.57
CA ALA A 90 -0.86 30.69 -35.65
C ALA A 90 0.41 29.83 -35.68
N ASN A 91 0.27 28.55 -35.94
CA ASN A 91 1.40 27.59 -36.10
C ASN A 91 1.93 27.51 -37.55
N GLY A 92 1.50 28.41 -38.45
CA GLY A 92 1.97 28.44 -39.83
C GLY A 92 1.38 27.34 -40.75
N ILE A 93 0.35 26.64 -40.28
CA ILE A 93 -0.32 25.57 -41.03
C ILE A 93 -1.55 26.16 -41.72
N ILE A 94 -1.66 26.02 -43.04
CA ILE A 94 -2.90 26.32 -43.80
C ILE A 94 -3.79 25.07 -43.75
N PRO A 95 -4.87 25.06 -42.94
CA PRO A 95 -5.66 23.85 -42.76
C PRO A 95 -6.55 23.59 -44.00
N ASP A 96 -6.64 22.34 -44.41
CA ASP A 96 -7.64 21.82 -45.33
C ASP A 96 -8.80 21.16 -44.57
N ASN A 97 -9.83 20.72 -45.28
CA ASN A 97 -10.99 20.05 -44.69
C ASN A 97 -10.62 18.79 -43.92
N ASN A 98 -9.63 18.00 -44.41
CA ASN A 98 -9.17 16.78 -43.79
C ASN A 98 -8.44 17.08 -42.49
N HIS A 99 -7.60 18.13 -42.46
CA HIS A 99 -6.93 18.58 -41.28
C HIS A 99 -7.93 18.98 -40.19
N ILE A 100 -8.93 19.83 -40.54
CA ILE A 100 -9.94 20.26 -39.58
C ILE A 100 -10.75 19.08 -39.05
N LEU A 101 -11.21 18.16 -39.91
CA LEU A 101 -11.95 16.98 -39.50
C LEU A 101 -11.12 16.06 -38.61
N LYS A 102 -9.84 15.89 -38.93
CA LYS A 102 -8.91 15.09 -38.13
C LYS A 102 -8.69 15.72 -36.75
N GLU A 103 -8.47 17.02 -36.67
CA GLU A 103 -8.33 17.73 -35.41
C GLU A 103 -9.63 17.78 -34.59
N MET A 104 -10.80 17.92 -35.28
CA MET A 104 -12.13 17.78 -34.63
C MET A 104 -12.34 16.36 -34.07
N SER A 105 -11.87 15.34 -34.77
CA SER A 105 -11.96 13.94 -34.31
C SER A 105 -10.87 13.58 -33.28
N ARG A 106 -9.75 14.28 -33.29
CA ARG A 106 -8.62 14.08 -32.33
C ARG A 106 -9.06 14.33 -30.89
N ASP A 107 -9.94 15.28 -30.62
CA ASP A 107 -10.55 15.44 -29.30
C ASP A 107 -11.52 14.30 -28.92
N LYS A 108 -12.06 13.58 -29.88
CA LYS A 108 -12.78 12.31 -29.61
C LYS A 108 -11.82 11.14 -29.36
N GLN A 109 -10.56 11.23 -29.86
CA GLN A 109 -9.51 10.22 -29.64
C GLN A 109 -8.54 10.55 -28.51
N MET A 110 -8.45 11.79 -28.05
CA MET A 110 -7.95 12.13 -26.71
C MET A 110 -9.14 12.07 -25.74
N GLU A 111 -9.78 10.88 -25.64
CA GLU A 111 -10.50 10.58 -24.41
C GLU A 111 -9.53 10.87 -23.28
N LYS A 112 -9.93 11.80 -22.38
CA LYS A 112 -9.16 12.00 -21.13
C LYS A 112 -8.78 10.62 -20.62
N PRO A 113 -7.52 10.38 -20.26
CA PRO A 113 -7.09 9.05 -19.87
C PRO A 113 -8.00 8.56 -18.74
N VAL A 114 -8.76 7.50 -19.01
CA VAL A 114 -9.70 6.94 -18.04
C VAL A 114 -8.89 6.31 -16.93
N PHE A 115 -9.05 6.77 -15.72
CA PHE A 115 -8.28 6.37 -14.55
C PHE A 115 -8.11 4.85 -14.43
N LEU A 116 -9.18 4.07 -14.57
CA LEU A 116 -9.14 2.61 -14.47
C LEU A 116 -8.36 1.96 -15.62
N ILE A 117 -8.48 2.48 -16.86
CA ILE A 117 -7.76 1.94 -18.01
C ILE A 117 -6.25 2.16 -17.82
N GLU A 118 -5.85 3.34 -17.41
CA GLU A 118 -4.45 3.66 -17.18
C GLU A 118 -3.87 2.91 -15.97
N TRP A 119 -4.68 2.67 -14.92
CA TRP A 119 -4.25 1.86 -13.79
C TRP A 119 -4.01 0.40 -14.21
N LYS A 120 -4.88 -0.15 -15.05
CA LYS A 120 -4.69 -1.50 -15.60
C LYS A 120 -3.41 -1.61 -16.46
N LYS A 121 -3.10 -0.60 -17.27
CA LYS A 121 -1.83 -0.52 -18.01
C LYS A 121 -0.63 -0.45 -17.06
N TYR A 122 -0.73 0.35 -15.99
CA TYR A 122 0.31 0.42 -14.95
C TYR A 122 0.58 -0.94 -14.31
N LEU A 123 -0.46 -1.72 -13.98
CA LEU A 123 -0.30 -3.07 -13.44
C LEU A 123 0.46 -3.98 -14.41
N ALA A 124 0.17 -3.92 -15.70
CA ALA A 124 0.88 -4.69 -16.71
C ALA A 124 2.39 -4.32 -16.75
N VAL A 125 2.71 -3.03 -16.65
CA VAL A 125 4.10 -2.54 -16.58
C VAL A 125 4.79 -3.00 -15.29
N GLN A 126 4.08 -3.03 -14.15
CA GLN A 126 4.64 -3.43 -12.86
C GLN A 126 4.89 -4.93 -12.74
N LYS A 127 4.21 -5.77 -13.53
CA LYS A 127 4.30 -7.23 -13.48
C LYS A 127 5.76 -7.74 -13.54
N ASN A 128 6.58 -7.10 -14.38
CA ASN A 128 7.99 -7.49 -14.56
C ASN A 128 8.98 -6.66 -13.73
N LYS A 129 8.49 -5.63 -12.99
CA LYS A 129 9.36 -4.72 -12.21
C LYS A 129 9.36 -5.00 -10.71
N VAL A 130 8.31 -5.65 -10.21
CA VAL A 130 8.16 -5.92 -8.77
C VAL A 130 8.02 -7.41 -8.50
N LYS A 131 8.29 -7.84 -7.26
CA LYS A 131 8.08 -9.23 -6.83
C LYS A 131 6.60 -9.63 -7.01
N THR A 132 6.34 -10.89 -7.35
CA THR A 132 4.98 -11.44 -7.60
C THR A 132 3.99 -11.05 -6.49
N THR A 133 4.35 -11.24 -5.21
CA THR A 133 3.49 -10.87 -4.08
C THR A 133 3.16 -9.38 -4.00
N SER A 134 4.08 -8.51 -4.45
CA SER A 134 3.84 -7.06 -4.53
C SER A 134 2.89 -6.74 -5.68
N HIS A 135 3.04 -7.41 -6.81
CA HIS A 135 2.14 -7.26 -7.95
C HIS A 135 0.72 -7.71 -7.61
N GLU A 136 0.55 -8.88 -6.98
CA GLU A 136 -0.73 -9.38 -6.47
C GLU A 136 -1.41 -8.36 -5.56
N ALA A 137 -0.65 -7.78 -4.63
CA ALA A 137 -1.16 -6.77 -3.72
C ALA A 137 -1.59 -5.47 -4.43
N LEU A 138 -0.91 -5.06 -5.52
CA LEU A 138 -1.33 -3.95 -6.38
C LEU A 138 -2.62 -4.30 -7.13
N THR A 139 -2.70 -5.50 -7.69
CA THR A 139 -3.87 -6.02 -8.43
C THR A 139 -5.11 -6.07 -7.53
N HIS A 140 -5.00 -6.62 -6.31
CA HIS A 140 -6.11 -6.61 -5.35
C HIS A 140 -6.60 -5.20 -5.01
N SER A 141 -5.67 -4.22 -4.93
CA SER A 141 -6.09 -2.84 -4.67
C SER A 141 -6.83 -2.23 -5.85
N PHE A 142 -6.42 -2.55 -7.08
CA PHE A 142 -7.13 -2.17 -8.29
C PHE A 142 -8.53 -2.78 -8.35
N GLU A 143 -8.66 -4.08 -8.12
CA GLU A 143 -9.93 -4.81 -8.15
C GLU A 143 -10.95 -4.27 -7.14
N HIS A 144 -10.49 -3.90 -5.92
CA HIS A 144 -11.35 -3.26 -4.93
C HIS A 144 -11.83 -1.88 -5.39
N PHE A 145 -10.96 -1.10 -6.02
CA PHE A 145 -11.32 0.21 -6.55
C PHE A 145 -12.24 0.09 -7.79
N GLU A 146 -11.98 -0.86 -8.68
CA GLU A 146 -12.82 -1.15 -9.85
C GLU A 146 -14.25 -1.52 -9.43
N ARG A 147 -14.40 -2.37 -8.39
CA ARG A 147 -15.72 -2.71 -7.82
C ARG A 147 -16.42 -1.50 -7.19
N PHE A 148 -15.70 -0.63 -6.50
CA PHE A 148 -16.22 0.63 -5.97
C PHE A 148 -16.68 1.56 -7.08
N ALA A 149 -15.93 1.64 -8.15
CA ALA A 149 -16.19 2.50 -9.31
C ALA A 149 -17.28 1.94 -10.26
N LYS A 150 -17.83 0.74 -10.00
CA LYS A 150 -18.77 0.06 -10.89
C LYS A 150 -19.92 0.99 -11.30
N GLY A 151 -20.06 1.22 -12.62
CA GLY A 151 -21.08 2.08 -13.21
C GLY A 151 -20.78 3.58 -13.15
N LYS A 152 -19.62 4.00 -12.60
CA LYS A 152 -19.17 5.39 -12.59
C LYS A 152 -17.96 5.54 -13.51
N ARG A 153 -17.96 6.54 -14.38
CA ARG A 153 -16.74 7.00 -15.04
C ARG A 153 -15.97 7.83 -14.03
N ILE A 154 -14.74 7.44 -13.74
CA ILE A 154 -13.82 8.17 -12.86
C ILE A 154 -12.65 8.65 -13.71
N ASP A 155 -12.42 9.94 -13.71
CA ASP A 155 -11.28 10.60 -14.35
C ASP A 155 -10.23 10.97 -13.28
N PHE A 156 -9.01 11.32 -13.71
CA PHE A 156 -7.95 11.72 -12.77
C PHE A 156 -8.30 12.97 -11.96
N ASP A 157 -9.12 13.87 -12.51
CA ASP A 157 -9.58 15.09 -11.85
C ASP A 157 -10.56 14.82 -10.71
N ASP A 158 -11.23 13.65 -10.72
CA ASP A 158 -12.15 13.22 -9.67
C ASP A 158 -11.43 12.68 -8.42
N MET A 159 -10.12 12.38 -8.54
CA MET A 159 -9.30 11.86 -7.45
C MET A 159 -8.99 12.98 -6.44
N LYS A 160 -10.00 13.35 -5.66
CA LYS A 160 -10.00 14.35 -4.61
C LYS A 160 -10.21 13.68 -3.24
N PRO A 161 -9.94 14.38 -2.11
CA PRO A 161 -10.16 13.83 -0.78
C PRO A 161 -11.55 13.24 -0.56
N GLU A 162 -12.59 13.85 -1.17
CA GLU A 162 -13.98 13.43 -1.05
C GLU A 162 -14.18 12.01 -1.61
N LEU A 163 -13.76 11.75 -2.87
CA LEU A 163 -13.88 10.43 -3.51
C LEU A 163 -13.05 9.38 -2.77
N VAL A 164 -11.86 9.75 -2.30
CA VAL A 164 -10.99 8.83 -1.54
C VAL A 164 -11.61 8.48 -0.19
N SER A 165 -12.31 9.43 0.45
CA SER A 165 -13.08 9.20 1.68
C SER A 165 -14.27 8.28 1.44
N GLU A 166 -15.01 8.44 0.32
CA GLU A 166 -16.08 7.53 -0.09
C GLU A 166 -15.55 6.11 -0.30
N TYR A 167 -14.41 5.99 -0.97
CA TYR A 167 -13.75 4.69 -1.17
C TYR A 167 -13.30 4.06 0.15
N ALA A 168 -12.73 4.83 1.07
CA ALA A 168 -12.39 4.36 2.41
C ALA A 168 -13.63 3.86 3.16
N THR A 169 -14.74 4.58 3.10
CA THR A 169 -16.02 4.19 3.69
C THR A 169 -16.58 2.90 3.05
N TYR A 170 -16.46 2.76 1.73
CA TYR A 170 -16.81 1.52 1.04
C TYR A 170 -16.00 0.32 1.56
N LEU A 171 -14.68 0.47 1.71
CA LEU A 171 -13.83 -0.58 2.25
C LEU A 171 -14.16 -0.91 3.72
N GLN A 172 -14.54 0.09 4.54
CA GLN A 172 -15.02 -0.13 5.91
C GLN A 172 -16.30 -0.97 5.94
N LYS A 173 -17.26 -0.69 5.06
CA LYS A 173 -18.49 -1.47 4.92
C LYS A 173 -18.23 -2.93 4.51
N LEU A 174 -17.14 -3.20 3.77
CA LEU A 174 -16.66 -4.55 3.47
C LEU A 174 -15.95 -5.23 4.66
N GLY A 175 -15.85 -4.57 5.82
CA GLY A 175 -15.24 -5.12 7.03
C GLY A 175 -13.73 -4.92 7.14
N HIS A 176 -13.09 -4.20 6.22
CA HIS A 176 -11.65 -3.94 6.29
C HIS A 176 -11.29 -3.04 7.49
N VAL A 177 -10.17 -3.37 8.13
CA VAL A 177 -9.56 -2.56 9.20
C VAL A 177 -8.76 -1.40 8.61
N ASP A 178 -8.57 -0.32 9.40
CA ASP A 178 -7.96 0.93 8.96
C ASP A 178 -6.58 0.73 8.29
N ASN A 179 -5.75 -0.18 8.81
CA ASN A 179 -4.43 -0.47 8.22
C ASN A 179 -4.52 -1.15 6.85
N THR A 180 -5.57 -1.92 6.58
CA THR A 180 -5.82 -2.51 5.26
C THR A 180 -6.28 -1.43 4.29
N ILE A 181 -7.19 -0.55 4.73
CA ILE A 181 -7.66 0.62 3.97
C ILE A 181 -6.48 1.53 3.62
N HIS A 182 -5.61 1.84 4.60
CA HIS A 182 -4.39 2.60 4.37
C HIS A 182 -3.52 1.99 3.25
N LYS A 183 -3.35 0.67 3.24
CA LYS A 183 -2.56 -0.02 2.20
C LYS A 183 -3.17 0.11 0.81
N HIS A 184 -4.51 0.00 0.68
CA HIS A 184 -5.20 0.20 -0.60
C HIS A 184 -5.02 1.63 -1.11
N ILE A 185 -5.24 2.63 -0.25
CA ILE A 185 -5.09 4.04 -0.59
C ILE A 185 -3.63 4.38 -0.94
N LYS A 186 -2.66 3.86 -0.18
CA LYS A 186 -1.23 4.04 -0.47
C LYS A 186 -0.84 3.54 -1.85
N ARG A 187 -1.37 2.38 -2.27
CA ARG A 187 -1.11 1.83 -3.61
C ARG A 187 -1.77 2.65 -4.72
N MET A 188 -2.99 3.11 -4.50
CA MET A 188 -3.68 4.04 -5.39
C MET A 188 -2.89 5.35 -5.55
N ARG A 189 -2.40 5.94 -4.46
CA ARG A 189 -1.53 7.12 -4.50
C ARG A 189 -0.21 6.88 -5.25
N ALA A 190 0.36 5.69 -5.12
CA ALA A 190 1.56 5.32 -5.88
C ALA A 190 1.27 5.29 -7.38
N PHE A 191 0.11 4.77 -7.80
CA PHE A 191 -0.33 4.84 -9.19
C PHE A 191 -0.56 6.29 -9.63
N MET A 192 -1.26 7.13 -8.87
CA MET A 192 -1.44 8.55 -9.17
C MET A 192 -0.11 9.29 -9.36
N THR A 193 0.87 9.00 -8.50
CA THR A 193 2.21 9.58 -8.61
C THR A 193 2.93 9.14 -9.89
N TYR A 194 2.78 7.88 -10.28
CA TYR A 194 3.29 7.37 -11.54
C TYR A 194 2.60 8.05 -12.73
N ALA A 195 1.28 8.11 -12.72
CA ALA A 195 0.48 8.71 -13.79
C ALA A 195 0.81 10.21 -13.98
N LYS A 196 1.05 10.94 -12.89
CA LYS A 196 1.52 12.34 -12.97
C LYS A 196 2.89 12.46 -13.64
N LYS A 197 3.83 11.57 -13.30
CA LYS A 197 5.15 11.54 -13.96
C LYS A 197 5.08 11.14 -15.44
N ALA A 198 4.02 10.41 -15.82
CA ALA A 198 3.73 10.04 -17.20
C ALA A 198 2.85 11.09 -17.93
N GLU A 199 2.67 12.28 -17.32
CA GLU A 199 1.93 13.42 -17.87
C GLU A 199 0.46 13.12 -18.20
N LEU A 200 -0.14 12.08 -17.56
CA LEU A 200 -1.52 11.72 -17.76
C LEU A 200 -2.50 12.66 -17.04
N HIS A 201 -2.04 13.41 -16.03
CA HIS A 201 -2.83 14.39 -15.29
C HIS A 201 -1.96 15.41 -14.54
N ASN A 202 -2.61 16.53 -14.11
CA ASN A 202 -1.99 17.58 -13.29
C ASN A 202 -2.62 17.73 -11.89
N ASN A 203 -3.49 16.79 -11.49
CA ASN A 203 -4.15 16.81 -10.19
C ASN A 203 -3.14 16.50 -9.07
N ASP A 204 -3.00 17.38 -8.07
CA ASP A 204 -2.18 17.19 -6.86
C ASP A 204 -3.02 16.88 -5.61
N ARG A 205 -4.34 17.12 -5.64
CA ARG A 205 -5.22 16.97 -4.48
C ARG A 205 -5.32 15.54 -3.93
N TYR A 206 -4.94 14.52 -4.71
CA TYR A 206 -4.85 13.13 -4.20
C TYR A 206 -3.84 12.97 -3.06
N ARG A 207 -2.93 13.92 -2.85
CA ARG A 207 -1.95 13.93 -1.76
C ARG A 207 -2.53 14.40 -0.43
N ASP A 208 -3.61 15.19 -0.48
CA ASP A 208 -4.22 15.81 0.71
C ASP A 208 -4.94 14.78 1.57
N PHE A 209 -5.31 13.64 1.00
CA PHE A 209 -5.93 12.55 1.75
C PHE A 209 -4.86 11.69 2.44
N ASN A 210 -4.90 11.67 3.77
CA ASN A 210 -3.97 10.87 4.56
C ASN A 210 -4.71 9.94 5.53
N VAL A 211 -4.57 8.64 5.33
CA VAL A 211 -4.94 7.62 6.32
C VAL A 211 -3.63 7.18 6.99
N SER A 212 -3.46 7.53 8.25
CA SER A 212 -2.27 7.13 9.00
C SER A 212 -2.30 5.65 9.34
N GLU A 213 -1.15 4.99 9.19
CA GLU A 213 -0.96 3.63 9.71
C GLU A 213 -0.97 3.67 11.25
N LYS A 214 -1.81 2.86 11.86
CA LYS A 214 -1.92 2.76 13.33
C LYS A 214 -1.18 1.54 13.82
N VAL A 215 -0.39 1.73 14.87
CA VAL A 215 0.39 0.66 15.49
C VAL A 215 -0.36 0.16 16.72
N GLY A 216 -0.74 -1.12 16.71
CA GLY A 216 -1.28 -1.82 17.87
C GLY A 216 -0.18 -2.37 18.78
N ARG A 217 -0.59 -3.05 19.85
CA ARG A 217 0.33 -3.73 20.76
C ARG A 217 1.17 -4.76 20.03
N ILE A 218 2.43 -4.85 20.40
CA ILE A 218 3.36 -5.81 19.82
C ILE A 218 3.29 -7.09 20.63
N ILE A 219 2.98 -8.21 19.99
CA ILE A 219 2.95 -9.52 20.60
C ILE A 219 4.29 -10.19 20.33
N PHE A 220 4.89 -10.73 21.39
CA PHE A 220 6.14 -11.48 21.39
C PHE A 220 6.11 -12.51 22.52
N LEU A 221 6.99 -13.50 22.52
CA LEU A 221 7.18 -14.44 23.62
C LEU A 221 8.16 -13.85 24.65
N GLU A 222 7.86 -14.03 25.92
CA GLU A 222 8.80 -13.81 27.00
C GLU A 222 9.84 -14.92 27.00
N TRP A 223 11.00 -14.71 27.64
CA TRP A 223 12.07 -15.72 27.61
C TRP A 223 11.64 -17.05 28.24
N GLU A 224 10.85 -17.00 29.29
CA GLU A 224 10.24 -18.16 29.95
C GLU A 224 9.35 -18.97 28.99
N GLU A 225 8.59 -18.30 28.15
CA GLU A 225 7.73 -18.95 27.12
C GLU A 225 8.59 -19.56 25.99
N VAL A 226 9.73 -18.93 25.64
CA VAL A 226 10.72 -19.53 24.73
C VAL A 226 11.32 -20.81 25.33
N LYS A 227 11.65 -20.81 26.64
CA LYS A 227 12.11 -22.02 27.34
C LYS A 227 11.06 -23.13 27.31
N MET A 228 9.79 -22.81 27.56
CA MET A 228 8.72 -23.80 27.47
C MET A 228 8.67 -24.47 26.09
N LEU A 229 8.94 -23.74 25.01
CA LEU A 229 9.06 -24.31 23.68
C LEU A 229 10.35 -25.09 23.45
N LEU A 230 11.48 -24.69 24.04
CA LEU A 230 12.74 -25.42 23.98
C LEU A 230 12.64 -26.79 24.70
N ASP A 231 11.90 -26.84 25.81
CA ASP A 231 11.69 -28.02 26.64
C ASP A 231 10.55 -28.93 26.10
N TYR A 232 9.73 -28.42 25.17
CA TYR A 232 8.63 -29.18 24.59
C TYR A 232 9.14 -30.37 23.77
N LYS A 233 8.53 -31.53 23.99
CA LYS A 233 8.84 -32.77 23.26
C LYS A 233 7.85 -32.94 22.10
N PRO A 234 8.29 -32.74 20.85
CA PRO A 234 7.41 -32.92 19.69
C PRO A 234 6.88 -34.36 19.57
N GLU A 235 5.62 -34.50 19.22
CA GLU A 235 4.94 -35.81 19.08
C GLU A 235 5.26 -36.47 17.74
N ASN A 236 5.69 -35.73 16.74
CA ASN A 236 6.00 -36.21 15.39
C ASN A 236 7.02 -35.30 14.69
N GLU A 237 7.52 -35.77 13.54
CA GLU A 237 8.52 -35.05 12.74
C GLU A 237 8.04 -33.68 12.27
N MET A 238 6.76 -33.53 11.92
CA MET A 238 6.21 -32.24 11.49
C MET A 238 6.28 -31.21 12.63
N GLU A 239 5.90 -31.58 13.84
CA GLU A 239 6.03 -30.71 15.00
C GLU A 239 7.50 -30.39 15.30
N GLN A 240 8.39 -31.37 15.18
CA GLN A 240 9.84 -31.17 15.38
C GLN A 240 10.39 -30.15 14.38
N ASN A 241 10.03 -30.29 13.10
CA ASN A 241 10.50 -29.43 12.03
C ASN A 241 9.94 -28.01 12.16
N VAL A 242 8.66 -27.86 12.54
CA VAL A 242 8.03 -26.54 12.78
C VAL A 242 8.64 -25.87 14.00
N LEU A 243 8.81 -26.59 15.08
CA LEU A 243 9.41 -26.08 16.32
C LEU A 243 10.84 -25.60 16.07
N SER A 244 11.66 -26.37 15.36
CA SER A 244 13.02 -26.00 14.96
C SER A 244 13.05 -24.68 14.18
N ASN A 245 12.21 -24.54 13.16
CA ASN A 245 12.11 -23.32 12.36
C ASN A 245 11.67 -22.09 13.20
N PHE A 246 10.68 -22.26 14.05
CA PHE A 246 10.14 -21.17 14.86
C PHE A 246 11.14 -20.71 15.95
N LEU A 247 11.72 -21.65 16.69
CA LEU A 247 12.73 -21.37 17.70
C LEU A 247 13.98 -20.73 17.08
N PHE A 248 14.41 -21.23 15.92
CA PHE A 248 15.52 -20.60 15.21
C PHE A 248 15.26 -19.13 14.91
N GLY A 249 14.05 -18.77 14.46
CA GLY A 249 13.64 -17.38 14.32
C GLY A 249 13.64 -16.59 15.63
N CYS A 250 13.29 -17.23 16.77
CA CYS A 250 13.36 -16.63 18.12
C CYS A 250 14.79 -16.39 18.60
N LEU A 251 15.77 -17.15 18.11
CA LEU A 251 17.15 -17.11 18.54
C LEU A 251 18.08 -16.32 17.62
N THR A 252 17.63 -15.97 16.41
CA THR A 252 18.45 -15.31 15.39
C THR A 252 17.87 -14.00 14.85
N ALA A 253 16.64 -13.68 15.15
CA ALA A 253 15.89 -12.55 14.56
C ALA A 253 15.76 -12.62 13.03
N LEU A 254 16.14 -13.66 12.33
CA LEU A 254 16.04 -13.77 10.88
C LEU A 254 14.58 -13.73 10.43
N ARG A 255 14.33 -13.19 9.23
CA ARG A 255 13.01 -13.31 8.58
C ARG A 255 12.82 -14.73 8.09
N TYR A 256 11.56 -15.16 8.01
CA TYR A 256 11.22 -16.45 7.41
C TYR A 256 11.92 -16.66 6.06
N SER A 257 11.88 -15.66 5.16
CA SER A 257 12.55 -15.74 3.86
C SER A 257 14.06 -15.94 3.94
N ASP A 258 14.70 -15.46 5.00
CA ASP A 258 16.14 -15.50 5.16
C ASP A 258 16.60 -16.82 5.77
N PHE A 259 15.86 -17.37 6.76
CA PHE A 259 16.21 -18.67 7.34
C PHE A 259 15.67 -19.89 6.56
N HIS A 260 14.58 -19.72 5.80
CA HIS A 260 14.01 -20.78 4.98
C HIS A 260 15.01 -21.32 3.93
N ASP A 261 15.81 -20.44 3.35
CA ASP A 261 16.81 -20.77 2.34
C ASP A 261 18.24 -20.73 2.86
N LEU A 262 18.41 -20.70 4.21
CA LEU A 262 19.72 -20.69 4.86
C LEU A 262 20.48 -21.99 4.57
N LYS A 263 21.71 -21.84 4.07
CA LYS A 263 22.61 -22.94 3.80
C LYS A 263 23.62 -23.11 4.91
N ARG A 264 24.07 -24.35 5.18
CA ARG A 264 25.13 -24.64 6.14
C ARG A 264 26.46 -23.96 5.78
N SER A 265 26.74 -23.82 4.49
CA SER A 265 27.93 -23.10 3.97
C SER A 265 27.95 -21.60 4.34
N GLN A 266 26.83 -21.03 4.80
CA GLN A 266 26.75 -19.64 5.27
C GLN A 266 27.08 -19.49 6.76
N ILE A 267 27.32 -20.60 7.46
CA ILE A 267 27.73 -20.62 8.86
C ILE A 267 29.24 -20.55 8.90
N PHE A 268 29.78 -19.62 9.68
CA PHE A 268 31.22 -19.42 9.82
C PHE A 268 31.60 -19.44 11.30
N SER A 269 32.88 -19.74 11.57
CA SER A 269 33.47 -19.65 12.88
C SER A 269 34.41 -18.46 12.95
N VAL A 270 34.36 -17.71 14.05
CA VAL A 270 35.27 -16.58 14.34
C VAL A 270 35.87 -16.74 15.69
N LYS A 271 37.18 -16.49 15.79
CA LYS A 271 37.92 -16.47 17.06
C LYS A 271 38.48 -15.06 17.28
N PHE A 272 38.21 -14.51 18.44
CA PHE A 272 38.73 -13.21 18.83
C PHE A 272 39.97 -13.42 19.70
N PRO A 273 41.00 -12.54 19.61
CA PRO A 273 42.25 -12.72 20.34
C PRO A 273 42.09 -12.81 21.88
N ASP A 274 41.12 -12.04 22.38
CA ASP A 274 40.87 -11.90 23.83
C ASP A 274 39.85 -12.91 24.38
N ILE A 275 39.33 -13.80 23.53
CA ILE A 275 38.29 -14.76 23.91
C ILE A 275 38.77 -16.17 23.56
N PRO A 276 38.89 -17.08 24.55
CA PRO A 276 39.41 -18.42 24.31
C PRO A 276 38.51 -19.27 23.42
N GLU A 277 37.23 -19.03 23.43
CA GLU A 277 36.23 -19.79 22.66
C GLU A 277 36.02 -19.22 21.29
N ALA A 278 35.77 -20.11 20.30
CA ALA A 278 35.36 -19.70 18.96
C ALA A 278 33.84 -19.51 18.91
N TYR A 279 33.40 -18.38 18.42
CA TYR A 279 31.98 -18.11 18.17
C TYR A 279 31.57 -18.54 16.78
N GLN A 280 30.33 -18.96 16.63
CA GLN A 280 29.75 -19.23 15.34
C GLN A 280 28.73 -18.16 14.98
N GLY A 281 28.63 -17.86 13.69
CA GLY A 281 27.71 -16.89 13.15
C GLY A 281 27.22 -17.26 11.76
N ILE A 282 26.20 -16.56 11.30
CA ILE A 282 25.66 -16.64 9.95
C ILE A 282 26.04 -15.37 9.22
N SER A 283 26.57 -15.52 7.98
CA SER A 283 26.76 -14.42 7.05
C SER A 283 25.82 -14.61 5.88
N LEU A 284 24.85 -13.72 5.71
CA LEU A 284 23.88 -13.81 4.61
C LEU A 284 23.49 -12.43 4.08
N ARG A 285 23.10 -12.41 2.79
CA ARG A 285 22.48 -11.26 2.16
C ARG A 285 20.96 -11.37 2.26
N GLN A 286 20.33 -10.42 2.96
CA GLN A 286 18.90 -10.45 3.21
C GLN A 286 18.09 -10.28 1.93
N LEU A 287 17.16 -11.19 1.65
CA LEU A 287 16.32 -11.20 0.44
C LEU A 287 15.42 -9.96 0.27
N LYS A 288 15.05 -9.31 1.36
CA LYS A 288 14.14 -8.14 1.33
C LYS A 288 14.87 -6.80 1.18
N THR A 289 16.04 -6.66 1.76
CA THR A 289 16.75 -5.37 1.89
C THR A 289 18.05 -5.33 1.10
N ASP A 290 18.48 -6.47 0.57
CA ASP A 290 19.73 -6.67 -0.15
C ASP A 290 20.99 -6.27 0.64
N LYS A 291 20.90 -6.28 1.98
CA LYS A 291 22.03 -5.95 2.88
C LYS A 291 22.70 -7.21 3.37
N MET A 292 24.03 -7.17 3.48
CA MET A 292 24.77 -8.18 4.23
C MET A 292 24.41 -8.10 5.69
N ASN A 293 24.21 -9.25 6.32
CA ASN A 293 23.85 -9.37 7.71
C ASN A 293 24.72 -10.45 8.38
N ILE A 294 25.27 -10.14 9.54
CA ILE A 294 26.01 -11.07 10.37
C ILE A 294 25.20 -11.31 11.64
N VAL A 295 24.87 -12.55 11.90
CA VAL A 295 24.03 -12.95 13.04
C VAL A 295 24.81 -13.93 13.91
N PRO A 296 25.13 -13.61 15.16
CA PRO A 296 25.71 -14.54 16.11
C PRO A 296 24.75 -15.71 16.38
N LEU A 297 25.28 -16.91 16.48
CA LEU A 297 24.50 -18.11 16.82
C LEU A 297 24.66 -18.45 18.31
N LEU A 298 23.52 -18.49 18.99
CA LEU A 298 23.45 -19.01 20.37
C LEU A 298 23.61 -20.54 20.37
N PRO A 299 24.09 -21.16 21.48
CA PRO A 299 24.25 -22.62 21.59
C PRO A 299 22.97 -23.39 21.21
N GLU A 300 21.80 -22.88 21.61
CA GLU A 300 20.49 -23.50 21.29
C GLU A 300 20.19 -23.45 19.78
N ALA A 301 20.58 -22.38 19.11
CA ALA A 301 20.42 -22.27 17.65
C ALA A 301 21.35 -23.24 16.91
N LEU A 302 22.55 -23.42 17.39
CA LEU A 302 23.52 -24.42 16.90
C LEU A 302 23.00 -25.85 17.10
N ALA A 303 22.45 -26.16 18.26
CA ALA A 303 21.85 -27.46 18.54
C ALA A 303 20.67 -27.77 17.59
N ILE A 304 19.89 -26.75 17.19
CA ILE A 304 18.84 -26.90 16.18
C ILE A 304 19.44 -27.27 14.81
N ILE A 305 20.51 -26.58 14.38
CA ILE A 305 21.16 -26.86 13.10
C ILE A 305 21.79 -28.26 13.08
N GLU A 306 22.47 -28.65 14.15
CA GLU A 306 23.12 -29.98 14.28
C GLU A 306 22.09 -31.12 14.26
N ARG A 307 20.89 -30.92 14.83
CA ARG A 307 19.80 -31.90 14.77
C ARG A 307 19.42 -32.26 13.34
N HIS A 308 19.54 -31.32 12.38
CA HIS A 308 19.21 -31.51 10.98
C HIS A 308 20.43 -31.76 10.08
N LYS A 309 21.60 -32.06 10.69
CA LYS A 309 22.87 -32.24 9.96
C LYS A 309 22.88 -33.40 8.96
N ASN A 310 22.11 -34.45 9.22
CA ASN A 310 22.11 -35.68 8.43
C ASN A 310 21.13 -35.63 7.25
N GLU A 311 20.45 -34.50 7.02
CA GLU A 311 19.61 -34.34 5.85
C GLU A 311 20.46 -34.27 4.57
N GLN A 312 20.00 -34.91 3.49
CA GLN A 312 20.71 -35.03 2.21
C GLN A 312 20.82 -33.73 1.40
N ASN A 313 20.60 -32.59 2.03
CA ASN A 313 20.62 -31.27 1.39
C ASN A 313 21.52 -30.30 2.17
N ASP A 314 21.92 -29.17 1.54
CA ASP A 314 22.78 -28.15 2.16
C ASP A 314 22.00 -27.13 3.03
N TYR A 315 20.70 -27.32 3.22
CA TYR A 315 19.92 -26.38 4.05
C TYR A 315 20.18 -26.61 5.54
N ALA A 316 20.27 -25.51 6.28
CA ALA A 316 20.50 -25.56 7.72
C ALA A 316 19.25 -25.98 8.52
N LEU A 317 18.07 -25.81 7.94
CA LEU A 317 16.77 -26.12 8.55
C LEU A 317 15.86 -26.85 7.57
N PRO A 318 14.86 -27.62 8.07
CA PRO A 318 13.82 -28.23 7.22
C PRO A 318 13.04 -27.14 6.46
N ARG A 319 12.84 -27.34 5.16
CA ARG A 319 12.11 -26.39 4.32
C ARG A 319 10.60 -26.60 4.44
N LEU A 320 9.96 -25.74 5.18
CA LEU A 320 8.51 -25.72 5.38
C LEU A 320 7.91 -24.41 4.87
N CYS A 321 6.71 -24.46 4.29
CA CYS A 321 6.03 -23.24 3.90
C CYS A 321 5.56 -22.43 5.14
N ASN A 322 5.54 -21.11 5.00
CA ASN A 322 5.20 -20.20 6.09
C ASN A 322 3.82 -20.47 6.70
N GLN A 323 2.84 -20.87 5.86
CA GLN A 323 1.49 -21.19 6.33
C GLN A 323 1.49 -22.42 7.25
N THR A 324 2.27 -23.46 6.92
CA THR A 324 2.40 -24.66 7.75
C THR A 324 3.01 -24.31 9.10
N ILE A 325 4.12 -23.56 9.12
CA ILE A 325 4.75 -23.14 10.38
C ILE A 325 3.75 -22.34 11.22
N ASN A 326 3.10 -21.33 10.63
CA ASN A 326 2.14 -20.48 11.35
C ASN A 326 0.91 -21.22 11.87
N ARG A 327 0.49 -22.29 11.23
CA ARG A 327 -0.64 -23.11 11.68
C ARG A 327 -0.21 -24.04 12.82
N VAL A 328 0.83 -24.85 12.62
CA VAL A 328 1.23 -25.89 13.54
C VAL A 328 1.87 -25.34 14.83
N ILE A 329 2.60 -24.22 14.76
CA ILE A 329 3.20 -23.60 15.96
C ILE A 329 2.16 -23.19 17.01
N LYS A 330 0.94 -22.88 16.59
CA LYS A 330 -0.16 -22.54 17.50
C LYS A 330 -0.58 -23.72 18.35
N ASP A 331 -0.65 -24.89 17.74
CA ASP A 331 -1.02 -26.13 18.42
C ASP A 331 0.12 -26.55 19.38
N ILE A 332 1.39 -26.49 18.93
CA ILE A 332 2.57 -26.75 19.76
C ILE A 332 2.57 -25.80 20.97
N ALA A 333 2.39 -24.50 20.76
CA ALA A 333 2.44 -23.53 21.85
C ALA A 333 1.27 -23.73 22.85
N LYS A 334 0.10 -24.13 22.37
CA LYS A 334 -1.02 -24.51 23.25
C LYS A 334 -0.66 -25.73 24.11
N LYS A 335 -0.09 -26.78 23.51
CA LYS A 335 0.38 -28.01 24.21
C LYS A 335 1.51 -27.69 25.19
N ALA A 336 2.41 -26.76 24.83
CA ALA A 336 3.50 -26.30 25.70
C ALA A 336 3.03 -25.41 26.86
N GLY A 337 1.73 -25.07 26.95
CA GLY A 337 1.17 -24.29 28.06
C GLY A 337 1.14 -22.76 27.86
N ILE A 338 1.41 -22.24 26.66
CA ILE A 338 1.37 -20.79 26.36
C ILE A 338 -0.10 -20.36 26.13
N THR A 339 -0.91 -20.41 27.18
CA THR A 339 -2.39 -20.19 27.09
C THR A 339 -2.85 -18.83 27.60
N ARG A 340 -1.95 -18.01 28.19
CA ARG A 340 -2.28 -16.69 28.71
C ARG A 340 -2.97 -15.82 27.66
N ASN A 341 -4.02 -15.11 28.06
CA ASN A 341 -4.68 -14.13 27.20
C ASN A 341 -3.84 -12.86 27.06
N VAL A 342 -3.73 -12.38 25.84
CA VAL A 342 -3.06 -11.12 25.47
C VAL A 342 -4.04 -10.17 24.77
N ALA A 343 -3.83 -8.88 24.97
CA ALA A 343 -4.63 -7.86 24.33
C ALA A 343 -4.13 -7.65 22.88
N VAL A 344 -5.02 -7.84 21.93
CA VAL A 344 -4.80 -7.65 20.49
C VAL A 344 -5.56 -6.42 20.02
N ASP A 345 -4.86 -5.44 19.50
CA ASP A 345 -5.47 -4.21 19.02
C ASP A 345 -5.74 -4.27 17.52
N SER A 346 -6.94 -3.89 17.13
CA SER A 346 -7.32 -3.56 15.76
C SER A 346 -7.87 -2.15 15.70
N PHE A 347 -7.96 -1.56 14.50
CA PHE A 347 -8.47 -0.20 14.33
C PHE A 347 -9.54 -0.21 13.24
N LYS A 348 -10.73 0.27 13.56
CA LYS A 348 -11.86 0.40 12.63
C LYS A 348 -12.49 1.78 12.78
N GLY A 349 -12.58 2.53 11.68
CA GLY A 349 -13.18 3.87 11.69
C GLY A 349 -12.49 4.84 12.66
N GLY A 350 -11.17 4.74 12.78
CA GLY A 350 -10.39 5.57 13.69
C GLY A 350 -10.38 5.11 15.15
N LYS A 351 -11.26 4.20 15.55
CA LYS A 351 -11.36 3.71 16.92
C LYS A 351 -10.48 2.48 17.14
N ARG A 352 -9.83 2.40 18.32
CA ARG A 352 -9.14 1.19 18.75
C ARG A 352 -10.17 0.19 19.27
N ILE A 353 -10.07 -1.04 18.80
CA ILE A 353 -10.81 -2.20 19.30
C ILE A 353 -9.76 -3.14 19.90
N THR A 354 -9.88 -3.42 21.19
CA THR A 354 -8.97 -4.35 21.90
C THR A 354 -9.75 -5.63 22.23
N GLU A 355 -9.23 -6.75 21.75
CA GLU A 355 -9.77 -8.09 22.07
C GLU A 355 -8.72 -8.86 22.88
N TYR A 356 -9.18 -9.66 23.82
CA TYR A 356 -8.31 -10.56 24.59
C TYR A 356 -8.40 -11.96 24.00
N ARG A 357 -7.25 -12.48 23.56
CA ARG A 357 -7.16 -13.79 22.92
C ARG A 357 -6.00 -14.60 23.51
N PRO A 358 -6.11 -15.95 23.54
CA PRO A 358 -4.97 -16.80 23.93
C PRO A 358 -3.73 -16.48 23.08
N LYS A 359 -2.59 -16.30 23.73
CA LYS A 359 -1.34 -15.87 23.09
C LYS A 359 -0.87 -16.80 21.98
N TYR A 360 -1.09 -18.12 22.13
CA TYR A 360 -0.73 -19.10 21.12
C TYR A 360 -1.42 -18.85 19.76
N LEU A 361 -2.62 -18.28 19.73
CA LEU A 361 -3.34 -17.95 18.50
C LEU A 361 -2.66 -16.83 17.68
N GLU A 362 -1.85 -16.01 18.31
CA GLU A 362 -1.18 -14.87 17.69
C GLU A 362 0.23 -15.23 17.19
N LEU A 363 0.71 -16.48 17.43
CA LEU A 363 2.05 -16.88 17.01
C LEU A 363 2.14 -17.05 15.48
N SER A 364 3.27 -16.60 14.96
CA SER A 364 3.67 -16.69 13.56
C SER A 364 5.16 -16.53 13.40
N CYS A 365 5.73 -16.88 12.25
CA CYS A 365 7.15 -16.64 11.97
C CYS A 365 7.59 -15.20 12.19
N HIS A 366 6.69 -14.24 12.05
CA HIS A 366 7.02 -12.84 12.33
C HIS A 366 7.08 -12.54 13.83
N VAL A 367 6.32 -13.27 14.65
CA VAL A 367 6.38 -13.17 16.10
C VAL A 367 7.70 -13.73 16.62
N SER A 368 8.26 -14.80 16.04
CA SER A 368 9.58 -15.32 16.45
C SER A 368 10.67 -14.24 16.37
N ARG A 369 10.71 -13.49 15.27
CA ARG A 369 11.64 -12.36 15.12
C ARG A 369 11.39 -11.21 16.12
N LYS A 370 10.11 -10.88 16.37
CA LYS A 370 9.76 -9.88 17.41
C LYS A 370 10.20 -10.34 18.78
N THR A 371 10.11 -11.63 19.06
CA THR A 371 10.56 -12.26 20.30
C THR A 371 12.05 -12.01 20.54
N PHE A 372 12.91 -12.31 19.55
CA PHE A 372 14.33 -12.01 19.68
C PHE A 372 14.58 -10.54 20.04
N ILE A 373 13.99 -9.62 19.25
CA ILE A 373 14.20 -8.18 19.43
C ILE A 373 13.76 -7.74 20.84
N SER A 374 12.61 -8.22 21.30
CA SER A 374 12.07 -7.85 22.62
C SER A 374 12.85 -8.48 23.77
N VAL A 375 13.26 -9.75 23.65
CA VAL A 375 14.07 -10.45 24.66
C VAL A 375 15.48 -9.85 24.74
N ALA A 376 16.11 -9.57 23.60
CA ALA A 376 17.43 -8.93 23.55
C ALA A 376 17.40 -7.53 24.19
N ALA A 377 16.33 -6.79 23.91
CA ALA A 377 16.06 -5.51 24.55
C ALA A 377 15.93 -5.65 26.07
N ALA A 378 15.14 -6.62 26.53
CA ALA A 378 14.94 -6.92 27.96
C ALA A 378 16.22 -7.34 28.66
N LYS A 379 17.16 -7.95 27.96
CA LYS A 379 18.51 -8.32 28.48
C LYS A 379 19.51 -7.16 28.40
N GLY A 380 19.10 -5.94 28.02
CA GLY A 380 19.96 -4.76 27.98
C GLY A 380 20.92 -4.70 26.79
N ILE A 381 20.73 -5.52 25.74
CA ILE A 381 21.55 -5.44 24.53
C ILE A 381 21.30 -4.11 23.84
N PRO A 382 22.34 -3.31 23.52
CA PRO A 382 22.16 -2.01 22.88
C PRO A 382 21.33 -2.07 21.60
N ILE A 383 20.37 -1.13 21.45
CA ILE A 383 19.37 -1.16 20.38
C ILE A 383 19.98 -1.16 18.97
N HIS A 384 21.13 -0.51 18.78
CA HIS A 384 21.80 -0.48 17.48
C HIS A 384 22.35 -1.87 17.10
N ILE A 385 22.86 -2.64 18.07
CA ILE A 385 23.29 -4.04 17.86
C ILE A 385 22.11 -4.93 17.54
N VAL A 386 21.01 -4.81 18.31
CA VAL A 386 19.76 -5.55 18.02
C VAL A 386 19.21 -5.20 16.65
N ALA A 387 19.27 -3.93 16.24
CA ALA A 387 18.82 -3.47 14.93
C ALA A 387 19.69 -4.03 13.81
N ASP A 388 21.00 -4.10 14.00
CA ASP A 388 21.94 -4.66 13.03
C ASP A 388 21.70 -6.17 12.85
N ILE A 389 21.69 -6.95 13.93
CA ILE A 389 21.38 -8.40 13.92
C ILE A 389 20.03 -8.65 13.23
N ALA A 390 19.00 -7.87 13.58
CA ALA A 390 17.70 -8.00 12.94
C ALA A 390 17.66 -7.43 11.50
N GLY A 391 18.67 -6.69 11.03
CA GLY A 391 18.64 -5.99 9.74
C GLY A 391 17.44 -5.04 9.64
N HIS A 392 17.20 -4.28 10.72
CA HIS A 392 16.20 -3.23 10.82
C HIS A 392 16.85 -1.85 10.90
N ASN A 393 16.08 -0.81 10.59
CA ASN A 393 16.42 0.54 11.00
C ASN A 393 16.21 0.64 12.53
N VAL A 394 17.12 1.33 13.24
CA VAL A 394 17.05 1.57 14.69
C VAL A 394 15.68 2.12 15.11
N LYS A 395 15.13 3.09 14.36
CA LYS A 395 13.78 3.66 14.60
C LYS A 395 12.69 2.59 14.55
N THR A 396 12.85 1.56 13.73
CA THR A 396 11.91 0.42 13.66
C THR A 396 12.06 -0.47 14.88
N CYS A 397 13.30 -0.75 15.33
CA CYS A 397 13.56 -1.53 16.53
C CYS A 397 13.05 -0.82 17.80
N MET A 398 13.17 0.49 17.89
CA MET A 398 12.66 1.26 19.04
C MET A 398 11.17 1.05 19.30
N LYS A 399 10.37 0.76 18.27
CA LYS A 399 8.94 0.43 18.45
C LYS A 399 8.74 -0.84 19.28
N PHE A 400 9.64 -1.80 19.18
CA PHE A 400 9.61 -3.05 19.97
C PHE A 400 10.13 -2.84 21.40
N TYR A 401 10.99 -1.86 21.57
CA TYR A 401 11.60 -1.53 22.88
C TYR A 401 10.59 -0.91 23.86
N THR A 402 9.61 -0.16 23.38
CA THR A 402 8.65 0.55 24.24
C THR A 402 7.77 -0.37 25.09
N GLY A 403 7.47 -1.59 24.62
CA GLY A 403 6.68 -2.58 25.38
C GLY A 403 7.46 -3.27 26.52
N VAL A 404 8.77 -3.42 26.34
CA VAL A 404 9.68 -4.07 27.30
C VAL A 404 10.23 -3.06 28.31
N ALA A 405 10.52 -1.84 27.85
CA ALA A 405 11.08 -0.76 28.65
C ALA A 405 10.25 -0.40 29.90
N ASN A 406 8.95 -0.70 29.92
CA ASN A 406 8.13 -0.41 31.10
C ASN A 406 8.43 -1.37 32.26
N LYS A 407 8.56 -2.68 31.99
CA LYS A 407 8.90 -3.67 33.04
C LYS A 407 10.31 -3.41 33.57
N GLU A 408 11.28 -3.15 32.70
CA GLU A 408 12.64 -2.83 33.06
C GLU A 408 12.80 -1.51 33.81
N LYS A 409 12.12 -0.46 33.33
CA LYS A 409 12.07 0.83 34.04
C LYS A 409 11.58 0.65 35.47
N PHE A 410 10.47 -0.09 35.67
CA PHE A 410 9.98 -0.38 37.00
C PHE A 410 10.98 -1.18 37.82
N THR A 411 11.56 -2.24 37.23
CA THR A 411 12.53 -3.09 37.94
C THR A 411 13.80 -2.30 38.30
N GLN A 412 14.31 -1.49 37.38
CA GLN A 412 15.52 -0.70 37.57
C GLN A 412 15.30 0.45 38.54
N VAL A 413 14.17 1.19 38.39
CA VAL A 413 13.81 2.26 39.34
C VAL A 413 13.63 1.69 40.76
N MET A 414 12.93 0.56 40.92
CA MET A 414 12.73 -0.07 42.21
C MET A 414 14.05 -0.61 42.81
N LYS A 415 14.96 -1.08 41.96
CA LYS A 415 16.27 -1.54 42.37
C LYS A 415 17.15 -0.40 42.84
N GLU A 416 17.16 0.71 42.12
CA GLU A 416 17.93 1.92 42.51
C GLU A 416 17.35 2.59 43.78
N MET A 417 16.00 2.67 43.89
CA MET A 417 15.37 3.22 45.10
C MET A 417 15.59 2.34 46.35
N LYS A 418 15.62 0.99 46.18
CA LYS A 418 15.99 0.09 47.29
C LYS A 418 17.45 0.22 47.69
N PHE A 419 18.34 0.56 46.74
CA PHE A 419 19.74 0.79 47.00
C PHE A 419 19.98 2.05 47.89
N THR A 420 19.15 3.08 47.71
CA THR A 420 19.20 4.29 48.54
C THR A 420 18.67 4.06 49.95
N GLU A 421 17.65 3.22 50.14
CA GLU A 421 17.17 2.84 51.47
C GLU A 421 18.22 2.03 52.26
N THR A 422 18.96 1.15 51.61
CA THR A 422 20.00 0.35 52.24
C THR A 422 21.20 1.22 52.66
N LYS A 423 21.58 2.23 51.87
CA LYS A 423 22.62 3.19 52.25
C LYS A 423 22.20 4.06 53.45
N ASN A 424 20.96 4.53 53.43
CA ASN A 424 20.44 5.34 54.53
C ASN A 424 20.31 4.52 55.85
N LYS A 425 20.03 3.21 55.78
CA LYS A 425 20.05 2.33 56.94
C LYS A 425 21.45 2.14 57.50
N GLN A 426 22.46 1.93 56.66
CA GLN A 426 23.87 1.81 57.10
C GLN A 426 24.38 3.12 57.73
N ILE A 427 24.02 4.28 57.17
CA ILE A 427 24.41 5.58 57.76
C ILE A 427 23.72 5.82 59.11
N ASN A 428 22.47 5.41 59.26
CA ASN A 428 21.75 5.55 60.56
C ASN A 428 22.30 4.55 61.62
N ASP A 429 22.62 3.31 61.24
CA ASP A 429 23.19 2.32 62.13
C ASP A 429 24.60 2.74 62.59
N GLU A 430 25.46 3.29 61.72
CA GLU A 430 26.78 3.86 62.06
C GLU A 430 26.69 5.11 62.96
N THR A 431 25.61 5.90 62.82
CA THR A 431 25.40 7.11 63.65
C THR A 431 24.84 6.75 65.02
N GLU A 432 24.01 5.70 65.14
CA GLU A 432 23.53 5.19 66.41
C GLU A 432 24.66 4.46 67.27
N GLU A 433 25.54 3.70 66.58
CA GLU A 433 26.72 3.10 67.26
C GLU A 433 27.70 4.14 67.80
N GLN A 434 27.90 5.28 67.10
CA GLN A 434 28.71 6.40 67.54
C GLN A 434 28.10 7.22 68.69
N LEU A 435 26.80 7.16 68.92
CA LEU A 435 26.07 7.86 69.97
C LEU A 435 25.99 6.99 71.29
N VAL A 436 26.30 5.70 71.21
CA VAL A 436 26.30 4.78 72.37
C VAL A 436 27.70 4.67 73.00
N GLU A 437 28.77 5.11 72.31
CA GLU A 437 30.15 5.12 72.82
C GLU A 437 30.59 6.48 73.39
N THR A 438 29.72 7.45 73.53
CA THR A 438 29.94 8.73 74.18
C THR A 438 29.02 8.87 75.40
#